data_4485724c3d4a6838d8d1190569899014
#
_entry.id   4485724c3d4a6838d8d1190569899014
#
_cell.length_a   1.000
_cell.length_b   1.000
_cell.length_c   1.000
_cell.angle_alpha   90.00
_cell.angle_beta   90.00
_cell.angle_gamma   90.00
#
_symmetry.space_group_name_H-M   'P 1'
#
loop_
_entity.id
_entity.type
_entity.pdbx_description
1 polymer ?
#
loop_
_entity_poly.entity_id
_entity_poly.type
_entity_poly.pdbx_seq_one_letter_code
_entity_poly.pdbx_strand_id
1 'polypeptide(L)'
;MENHIGEVFEGVISGVTDWGFYVELPNTVEGLVHVNALTDDYYIYDPARYTLTGEKNKRSFAMGQTVTVRVSEADPRERSVDFVLAE
;
A
#
# COMPACT_ATOMS: atom_id res chain seq x y z
N MET A 1 -7.19 -4.55 13.55
CA MET A 1 -7.30 -5.30 12.25
C MET A 1 -6.83 -6.74 12.35
N GLU A 2 -6.42 -7.18 13.52
CA GLU A 2 -5.87 -8.54 13.67
C GLU A 2 -6.87 -9.65 13.29
N ASN A 3 -8.16 -9.43 13.54
CA ASN A 3 -9.21 -10.39 13.15
C ASN A 3 -9.55 -10.36 11.66
N HIS A 4 -8.90 -9.45 10.91
CA HIS A 4 -9.19 -9.24 9.50
C HIS A 4 -8.04 -9.63 8.57
N ILE A 5 -7.03 -10.34 9.12
CA ILE A 5 -5.90 -10.80 8.31
C ILE A 5 -6.43 -11.68 7.17
N GLY A 6 -6.00 -11.37 5.95
CA GLY A 6 -6.45 -12.05 4.76
C GLY A 6 -7.67 -11.43 4.08
N GLU A 7 -8.35 -10.50 4.74
CA GLU A 7 -9.47 -9.79 4.12
C GLU A 7 -8.99 -8.74 3.13
N VAL A 8 -9.81 -8.48 2.14
CA VAL A 8 -9.53 -7.54 1.06
C VAL A 8 -10.36 -6.28 1.24
N PHE A 9 -9.72 -5.13 1.11
CA PHE A 9 -10.38 -3.84 1.23
C PHE A 9 -9.96 -2.92 0.08
N GLU A 10 -10.85 -2.01 -0.27
CA GLU A 10 -10.54 -0.92 -1.17
C GLU A 10 -10.20 0.31 -0.34
N GLY A 11 -9.05 0.92 -0.62
CA GLY A 11 -8.59 2.09 0.10
C GLY A 11 -7.98 3.12 -0.83
N VAL A 12 -7.57 4.25 -0.26
CA VAL A 12 -7.00 5.36 -1.00
C VAL A 12 -5.56 5.58 -0.53
N ILE A 13 -4.66 5.78 -1.47
CA ILE A 13 -3.27 6.07 -1.13
C ILE A 13 -3.20 7.45 -0.48
N SER A 14 -2.77 7.49 0.78
CA SER A 14 -2.66 8.71 1.56
C SER A 14 -1.26 9.32 1.54
N GLY A 15 -0.25 8.53 1.19
CA GLY A 15 1.11 9.00 1.08
C GLY A 15 1.98 8.00 0.36
N VAL A 16 3.00 8.50 -0.34
CA VAL A 16 3.94 7.67 -1.10
C VAL A 16 5.35 7.99 -0.63
N THR A 17 6.15 6.95 -0.39
CA THR A 17 7.54 7.07 0.05
C THR A 17 8.40 6.13 -0.79
N ASP A 18 9.72 6.19 -0.58
CA ASP A 18 10.64 5.31 -1.30
C ASP A 18 10.61 3.86 -0.79
N TRP A 19 10.00 3.61 0.36
CA TRP A 19 9.86 2.24 0.90
C TRP A 19 8.48 1.65 0.67
N GLY A 20 7.53 2.41 0.11
CA GLY A 20 6.19 1.93 -0.17
C GLY A 20 5.18 3.08 -0.15
N PHE A 21 3.92 2.73 0.06
CA PHE A 21 2.88 3.75 0.16
C PHE A 21 1.87 3.39 1.25
N TYR A 22 1.29 4.44 1.85
CA TYR A 22 0.27 4.29 2.88
C TYR A 22 -1.11 4.28 2.23
N VAL A 23 -1.97 3.40 2.74
CA VAL A 23 -3.34 3.28 2.27
C VAL A 23 -4.29 3.52 3.42
N GLU A 24 -5.24 4.42 3.24
CA GLU A 24 -6.29 4.70 4.21
C GLU A 24 -7.57 4.03 3.77
N LEU A 25 -8.16 3.24 4.67
CA LEU A 25 -9.42 2.54 4.42
C LEU A 25 -10.60 3.43 4.85
N PRO A 26 -11.82 3.15 4.33
CA PRO A 26 -13.00 3.92 4.70
C PRO A 26 -13.32 3.93 6.20
N ASN A 27 -12.86 2.91 6.93
CA ASN A 27 -13.06 2.81 8.38
C ASN A 27 -11.98 3.53 9.19
N THR A 28 -11.21 4.42 8.55
CA THR A 28 -10.12 5.21 9.13
C THR A 28 -8.86 4.42 9.49
N VAL A 29 -8.80 3.15 9.20
CA VAL A 29 -7.59 2.35 9.39
C VAL A 29 -6.60 2.68 8.28
N GLU A 30 -5.36 2.96 8.65
CA GLU A 30 -4.29 3.22 7.70
C GLU A 30 -3.22 2.14 7.84
N GLY A 31 -2.72 1.67 6.72
CA GLY A 31 -1.65 0.67 6.70
C GLY A 31 -0.65 0.98 5.60
N LEU A 32 0.43 0.22 5.57
CA LEU A 32 1.54 0.41 4.65
C LEU A 32 1.64 -0.77 3.70
N VAL A 33 1.77 -0.47 2.41
CA VAL A 33 2.16 -1.45 1.40
C VAL A 33 3.65 -1.25 1.14
N HIS A 34 4.47 -2.19 1.59
CA HIS A 34 5.92 -2.11 1.38
C HIS A 34 6.26 -2.39 -0.08
N VAL A 35 7.26 -1.67 -0.60
CA VAL A 35 7.73 -1.90 -1.97
C VAL A 35 8.22 -3.33 -2.17
N ASN A 36 8.73 -3.97 -1.11
CA ASN A 36 9.16 -5.36 -1.16
C ASN A 36 8.00 -6.35 -1.36
N ALA A 37 6.77 -5.93 -1.06
CA ALA A 37 5.59 -6.75 -1.30
C ALA A 37 5.11 -6.66 -2.75
N LEU A 38 5.63 -5.70 -3.51
CA LEU A 38 5.32 -5.49 -4.92
C LEU A 38 6.35 -6.26 -5.76
N THR A 39 6.17 -7.58 -5.84
CA THR A 39 7.17 -8.46 -6.44
C THR A 39 7.03 -8.64 -7.95
N ASP A 40 6.00 -8.04 -8.52
CA ASP A 40 5.72 -8.15 -9.96
C ASP A 40 6.64 -7.27 -10.82
N ASP A 41 7.31 -6.29 -10.20
CA ASP A 41 8.21 -5.39 -10.92
C ASP A 41 9.10 -4.66 -9.92
N TYR A 42 10.08 -3.94 -10.45
CA TYR A 42 10.91 -3.04 -9.67
C TYR A 42 10.29 -1.65 -9.71
N TYR A 43 9.94 -1.11 -8.55
CA TYR A 43 9.27 0.18 -8.43
C TYR A 43 10.27 1.26 -8.05
N ILE A 44 10.19 2.38 -8.74
CA ILE A 44 11.08 3.52 -8.56
C ILE A 44 10.27 4.68 -7.98
N TYR A 45 10.76 5.24 -6.90
CA TYR A 45 10.15 6.41 -6.27
C TYR A 45 10.55 7.68 -6.99
N ASP A 46 9.55 8.49 -7.36
CA ASP A 46 9.76 9.80 -7.97
C ASP A 46 9.42 10.86 -6.92
N PRO A 47 10.43 11.49 -6.29
CA PRO A 47 10.16 12.48 -5.25
C PRO A 47 9.52 13.77 -5.77
N ALA A 48 9.67 14.07 -7.04
CA ALA A 48 9.06 15.26 -7.63
C ALA A 48 7.54 15.09 -7.80
N ARG A 49 7.09 13.86 -8.00
CA ARG A 49 5.67 13.55 -8.23
C ARG A 49 5.03 12.77 -7.10
N TYR A 50 5.80 12.38 -6.09
CA TYR A 50 5.35 11.52 -4.99
C TYR A 50 4.68 10.26 -5.53
N THR A 51 5.36 9.58 -6.46
CA THR A 51 4.80 8.45 -7.19
C THR A 51 5.80 7.29 -7.20
N LEU A 52 5.28 6.07 -7.06
CA LEU A 52 6.04 4.85 -7.30
C LEU A 52 5.63 4.31 -8.67
N THR A 53 6.59 4.07 -9.54
CA THR A 53 6.33 3.60 -10.90
C THR A 53 7.11 2.32 -11.19
N GLY A 54 6.43 1.32 -11.72
CA GLY A 54 7.04 0.07 -12.15
C GLY A 54 7.90 0.28 -13.41
N GLU A 55 9.08 -0.29 -13.40
CA GLU A 55 10.04 -0.13 -14.50
C GLU A 55 9.56 -0.79 -15.77
N LYS A 56 8.99 -1.99 -15.66
CA LYS A 56 8.56 -2.78 -16.81
C LYS A 56 7.07 -2.66 -17.10
N ASN A 57 6.24 -2.84 -16.06
CA ASN A 57 4.79 -2.87 -16.25
C ASN A 57 4.17 -1.48 -16.31
N LYS A 58 4.93 -0.44 -16.03
CA LYS A 58 4.48 0.97 -16.07
C LYS A 58 3.34 1.28 -15.11
N ARG A 59 3.06 0.40 -14.14
CA ARG A 59 2.07 0.70 -13.11
C ARG A 59 2.61 1.79 -12.21
N SER A 60 1.76 2.72 -11.84
CA SER A 60 2.14 3.80 -10.93
C SER A 60 1.17 3.92 -9.78
N PHE A 61 1.69 4.32 -8.63
CA PHE A 61 0.91 4.52 -7.41
C PHE A 61 1.17 5.93 -6.91
N ALA A 62 0.12 6.71 -6.82
CA ALA A 62 0.20 8.13 -6.44
C ALA A 62 -0.84 8.44 -5.36
N MET A 63 -0.62 9.53 -4.63
CA MET A 63 -1.56 10.00 -3.63
C MET A 63 -2.93 10.25 -4.24
N GLY A 64 -3.98 9.81 -3.54
CA GLY A 64 -5.36 9.96 -4.00
C GLY A 64 -5.85 8.83 -4.89
N GLN A 65 -4.97 7.91 -5.27
CA GLN A 65 -5.35 6.77 -6.09
C GLN A 65 -6.06 5.70 -5.26
N THR A 66 -7.11 5.11 -5.81
CA THR A 66 -7.80 3.99 -5.17
C THR A 66 -7.10 2.68 -5.51
N VAL A 67 -6.88 1.86 -4.50
CA VAL A 67 -6.25 0.55 -4.68
C VAL A 67 -7.00 -0.50 -3.87
N THR A 68 -6.88 -1.75 -4.28
CA THR A 68 -7.41 -2.90 -3.55
C THR A 68 -6.24 -3.57 -2.84
N VAL A 69 -6.38 -3.72 -1.52
CA VAL A 69 -5.32 -4.28 -0.69
C VAL A 69 -5.85 -5.42 0.15
N ARG A 70 -4.95 -6.30 0.56
CA ARG A 70 -5.24 -7.39 1.49
C ARG A 70 -4.45 -7.16 2.77
N VAL A 71 -5.08 -7.40 3.91
CA VAL A 71 -4.39 -7.34 5.21
C VAL A 71 -3.46 -8.55 5.30
N SER A 72 -2.15 -8.30 5.33
CA SER A 72 -1.16 -9.37 5.45
C SER A 72 -0.73 -9.57 6.89
N GLU A 73 -0.68 -8.50 7.67
CA GLU A 73 -0.25 -8.56 9.06
C GLU A 73 -0.83 -7.37 9.82
N ALA A 74 -1.13 -7.58 11.10
CA ALA A 74 -1.60 -6.51 11.97
C ALA A 74 -1.03 -6.73 13.36
N ASP A 75 -0.41 -5.68 13.92
CA ASP A 75 0.13 -5.72 15.27
C ASP A 75 -0.65 -4.74 16.13
N PRO A 76 -1.48 -5.24 17.08
CA PRO A 76 -2.27 -4.34 17.92
C PRO A 76 -1.43 -3.48 18.87
N ARG A 77 -0.21 -3.93 19.19
CA ARG A 77 0.68 -3.16 20.08
C ARG A 77 1.21 -1.93 19.39
N GLU A 78 1.55 -2.06 18.12
CA GLU A 78 2.12 -0.97 17.33
C GLU A 78 1.05 -0.17 16.60
N ARG A 79 -0.18 -0.66 16.59
CA ARG A 79 -1.30 -0.08 15.85
C ARG A 79 -0.98 0.06 14.36
N SER A 80 -0.10 -0.81 13.86
CA SER A 80 0.28 -0.81 12.47
C SER A 80 -0.38 -1.97 11.75
N VAL A 81 -0.69 -1.75 10.49
CA VAL A 81 -1.26 -2.77 9.62
C VAL A 81 -0.42 -2.82 8.36
N ASP A 82 -0.01 -4.02 7.99
CA ASP A 82 0.72 -4.23 6.75
C ASP A 82 -0.24 -4.76 5.69
N PHE A 83 -0.23 -4.11 4.55
CA PHE A 83 -1.05 -4.49 3.40
C PHE A 83 -0.17 -5.04 2.29
N VAL A 84 -0.79 -5.88 1.45
CA VAL A 84 -0.23 -6.26 0.15
C VAL A 84 -1.29 -5.96 -0.90
N LEU A 85 -0.85 -5.75 -2.14
CA LEU A 85 -1.81 -5.54 -3.22
C LEU A 85 -2.59 -6.82 -3.50
N ALA A 86 -3.90 -6.67 -3.62
CA ALA A 86 -4.81 -7.79 -3.89
C ALA A 86 -5.22 -7.88 -5.36
N GLU A 87 -4.80 -6.91 -6.17
CA GLU A 87 -5.10 -6.90 -7.62
C GLU A 87 -3.98 -7.52 -8.46
#